data_a9e36f2873f428673bca7c4eb6c0ab20
#
_entry.id   a9e36f2873f428673bca7c4eb6c0ab20
#
_cell.length_a   1.000
_cell.length_b   1.000
_cell.length_c   1.000
_cell.angle_alpha   90.00
_cell.angle_beta   90.00
_cell.angle_gamma   90.00
#
_symmetry.space_group_name_H-M   'P 1'
#
loop_
_entity.id
_entity.type
_entity.pdbx_description
1 polymer ?
#
loop_
_entity_poly.entity_id
_entity_poly.type
_entity_poly.pdbx_seq_one_letter_code
_entity_poly.pdbx_strand_id
1 'polypeptide(L)'
;MGNTKSAEKKGIGALNWTLLLVIGFSAQIAWVIENNWFANFLYSDFGAQLGVVTAMTICSATATTFSALFFGTLSDRIGSRKKLITWGSILWGIFTIAFGLTHYLRDSIYNDVMLVGVTIVAADTIMSFFGSMANDAGYNAWYADMMDDSNSGQIGAVAATLPV
;
A
#
# COMPACT_ATOMS: atom_id res chain seq x y z
N MET A 1 15.23 29.15 40.52
CA MET A 1 15.91 29.18 39.22
C MET A 1 15.89 27.76 38.66
N GLY A 2 14.86 27.43 37.90
CA GLY A 2 14.68 26.11 37.31
C GLY A 2 15.52 25.99 36.05
N ASN A 3 16.41 25.02 36.03
CA ASN A 3 17.26 24.69 34.91
C ASN A 3 16.41 23.87 33.90
N THR A 4 15.70 24.55 33.01
CA THR A 4 15.06 23.95 31.84
C THR A 4 16.18 23.53 30.90
N LYS A 5 16.64 22.27 31.02
CA LYS A 5 17.41 21.64 29.96
C LYS A 5 16.50 21.67 28.72
N SER A 6 16.81 22.55 27.76
CA SER A 6 16.23 22.49 26.43
C SER A 6 16.58 21.11 25.87
N ALA A 7 15.57 20.28 25.64
CA ALA A 7 15.74 19.01 24.96
C ALA A 7 16.37 19.34 23.61
N GLU A 8 17.56 18.88 23.39
CA GLU A 8 18.31 19.02 22.15
C GLU A 8 17.45 18.39 21.06
N LYS A 9 16.89 19.22 20.17
CA LYS A 9 16.03 18.80 19.08
C LYS A 9 16.87 17.97 18.13
N LYS A 10 16.76 16.67 18.25
CA LYS A 10 17.42 15.72 17.38
C LYS A 10 16.66 15.70 16.06
N GLY A 11 17.14 16.47 15.08
CA GLY A 11 16.58 16.43 13.71
C GLY A 11 16.59 15.02 13.15
N ILE A 12 15.68 14.75 12.20
CA ILE A 12 15.62 13.46 11.50
C ILE A 12 16.95 13.20 10.83
N GLY A 13 17.58 12.07 11.13
CA GLY A 13 18.83 11.67 10.50
C GLY A 13 18.70 11.49 9.00
N ALA A 14 19.76 11.75 8.23
CA ALA A 14 19.79 11.64 6.76
C ALA A 14 19.28 10.27 6.27
N LEU A 15 19.57 9.20 7.00
CA LEU A 15 19.08 7.85 6.68
C LEU A 15 17.56 7.76 6.70
N ASN A 16 16.91 8.33 7.72
CA ASN A 16 15.46 8.32 7.83
C ASN A 16 14.80 9.15 6.71
N TRP A 17 15.40 10.27 6.33
CA TRP A 17 14.96 11.05 5.17
C TRP A 17 15.06 10.26 3.87
N THR A 18 16.18 9.58 3.64
CA THR A 18 16.36 8.72 2.46
C THR A 18 15.33 7.59 2.43
N LEU A 19 15.12 6.91 3.56
CA LEU A 19 14.14 5.84 3.66
C LEU A 19 12.72 6.34 3.43
N LEU A 20 12.36 7.50 3.99
CA LEU A 20 11.04 8.10 3.80
C LEU A 20 10.77 8.38 2.31
N LEU A 21 11.73 8.97 1.61
CA LEU A 21 11.60 9.27 0.19
C LEU A 21 11.57 7.99 -0.66
N VAL A 22 12.50 7.05 -0.44
CA VAL A 22 12.61 5.84 -1.27
C VAL A 22 11.40 4.92 -1.07
N ILE A 23 11.01 4.67 0.17
CA ILE A 23 9.86 3.80 0.45
C ILE A 23 8.57 4.45 -0.05
N GLY A 24 8.34 5.73 0.26
CA GLY A 24 7.16 6.45 -0.17
C GLY A 24 7.05 6.52 -1.69
N PHE A 25 8.12 6.89 -2.39
CA PHE A 25 8.13 6.96 -3.84
C PHE A 25 7.90 5.60 -4.51
N SER A 26 8.55 4.55 -4.01
CA SER A 26 8.36 3.17 -4.51
C SER A 26 6.91 2.71 -4.33
N ALA A 27 6.32 3.00 -3.18
CA ALA A 27 4.94 2.67 -2.90
C ALA A 27 3.97 3.41 -3.82
N GLN A 28 4.21 4.69 -4.10
CA GLN A 28 3.37 5.47 -5.02
C GLN A 28 3.45 4.96 -6.46
N ILE A 29 4.65 4.61 -6.94
CA ILE A 29 4.79 3.99 -8.27
C ILE A 29 3.96 2.70 -8.33
N ALA A 30 4.03 1.85 -7.31
CA ALA A 30 3.27 0.60 -7.27
C ALA A 30 1.75 0.87 -7.28
N TRP A 31 1.26 1.85 -6.50
CA TRP A 31 -0.14 2.27 -6.48
C TRP A 31 -0.62 2.82 -7.84
N VAL A 32 0.19 3.65 -8.50
CA VAL A 32 -0.14 4.18 -9.83
C VAL A 32 -0.25 3.05 -10.84
N ILE A 33 0.67 2.09 -10.81
CA ILE A 33 0.64 0.91 -11.68
C ILE A 33 -0.62 0.10 -11.40
N GLU A 34 -0.91 -0.21 -10.15
CA GLU A 34 -2.08 -0.99 -9.74
C GLU A 34 -3.38 -0.32 -10.22
N ASN A 35 -3.57 0.96 -9.91
CA ASN A 35 -4.82 1.63 -10.22
C ASN A 35 -5.05 1.90 -11.72
N ASN A 36 -4.00 2.13 -12.50
CA ASN A 36 -4.14 2.49 -13.90
C ASN A 36 -3.97 1.28 -14.84
N TRP A 37 -3.06 0.36 -14.54
CA TRP A 37 -2.71 -0.71 -15.47
C TRP A 37 -3.55 -1.95 -15.28
N PHE A 38 -3.98 -2.27 -14.06
CA PHE A 38 -4.76 -3.47 -13.81
C PHE A 38 -6.17 -3.39 -14.38
N ALA A 39 -6.83 -2.24 -14.28
CA ALA A 39 -8.11 -2.04 -14.94
C ALA A 39 -7.96 -2.15 -16.47
N ASN A 40 -6.89 -1.57 -17.03
CA ASN A 40 -6.61 -1.66 -18.46
C ASN A 40 -6.25 -3.08 -18.90
N PHE A 41 -5.47 -3.80 -18.12
CA PHE A 41 -5.15 -5.22 -18.33
C PHE A 41 -6.40 -6.10 -18.35
N LEU A 42 -7.32 -5.89 -17.43
CA LEU A 42 -8.62 -6.57 -17.41
C LEU A 42 -9.43 -6.32 -18.68
N TYR A 43 -9.43 -5.09 -19.14
CA TYR A 43 -10.17 -4.70 -20.35
C TYR A 43 -9.54 -5.30 -21.61
N SER A 44 -8.21 -5.16 -21.77
CA SER A 44 -7.52 -5.51 -23.00
C SER A 44 -7.28 -7.01 -23.14
N ASP A 45 -6.89 -7.67 -22.05
CA ASP A 45 -6.48 -9.08 -22.12
C ASP A 45 -7.62 -10.06 -21.87
N PHE A 46 -8.57 -9.68 -21.03
CA PHE A 46 -9.68 -10.57 -20.65
C PHE A 46 -11.03 -10.12 -21.21
N GLY A 47 -11.12 -8.95 -21.84
CA GLY A 47 -12.40 -8.42 -22.33
C GLY A 47 -13.44 -8.26 -21.22
N ALA A 48 -12.97 -7.96 -20.00
CA ALA A 48 -13.82 -7.93 -18.81
C ALA A 48 -14.93 -6.89 -18.94
N GLN A 49 -16.13 -7.28 -18.51
CA GLN A 49 -17.27 -6.36 -18.45
C GLN A 49 -17.02 -5.28 -17.39
N LEU A 50 -17.61 -4.09 -17.60
CA LEU A 50 -17.52 -2.96 -16.65
C LEU A 50 -17.89 -3.36 -15.22
N GLY A 51 -18.86 -4.29 -15.07
CA GLY A 51 -19.27 -4.80 -13.76
C GLY A 51 -18.15 -5.51 -12.98
N VAL A 52 -17.24 -6.22 -13.66
CA VAL A 52 -16.09 -6.90 -13.02
C VAL A 52 -15.09 -5.87 -12.52
N VAL A 53 -14.79 -4.84 -13.31
CA VAL A 53 -13.90 -3.74 -12.91
C VAL A 53 -14.47 -2.98 -11.71
N THR A 54 -15.78 -2.72 -11.73
CA THR A 54 -16.47 -2.06 -10.60
C THR A 54 -16.43 -2.93 -9.34
N ALA A 55 -16.68 -4.24 -9.47
CA ALA A 55 -16.59 -5.18 -8.35
C ALA A 55 -15.18 -5.23 -7.78
N MET A 56 -14.14 -5.28 -8.62
CA MET A 56 -12.74 -5.22 -8.22
C MET A 56 -12.46 -3.98 -7.38
N THR A 57 -12.80 -2.79 -7.88
CA THR A 57 -12.59 -1.52 -7.15
C THR A 57 -13.30 -1.50 -5.79
N ILE A 58 -14.54 -1.97 -5.70
CA ILE A 58 -15.31 -2.00 -4.44
C ILE A 58 -14.67 -2.99 -3.44
N CYS A 59 -14.32 -4.19 -3.90
CA CYS A 59 -13.71 -5.20 -3.05
C CYS A 59 -12.33 -4.73 -2.54
N SER A 60 -11.50 -4.15 -3.40
CA SER A 60 -10.19 -3.65 -3.03
C SER A 60 -10.29 -2.45 -2.07
N ALA A 61 -11.17 -1.49 -2.31
CA ALA A 61 -11.40 -0.37 -1.40
C ALA A 61 -11.91 -0.83 -0.01
N THR A 62 -12.75 -1.86 0.02
CA THR A 62 -13.21 -2.45 1.28
C THR A 62 -12.06 -3.16 1.99
N ALA A 63 -11.27 -3.95 1.27
CA ALA A 63 -10.13 -4.67 1.81
C ALA A 63 -9.04 -3.73 2.35
N THR A 64 -8.71 -2.65 1.64
CA THR A 64 -7.73 -1.65 2.09
C THR A 64 -8.19 -0.94 3.34
N THR A 65 -9.46 -0.54 3.42
CA THR A 65 -10.03 0.09 4.62
C THR A 65 -9.96 -0.84 5.82
N PHE A 66 -10.37 -2.11 5.65
CA PHE A 66 -10.31 -3.11 6.72
C PHE A 66 -8.88 -3.40 7.15
N SER A 67 -7.96 -3.52 6.19
CA SER A 67 -6.52 -3.73 6.42
C SER A 67 -5.92 -2.58 7.23
N ALA A 68 -6.16 -1.33 6.82
CA ALA A 68 -5.65 -0.15 7.50
C ALA A 68 -6.10 -0.09 8.96
N LEU A 69 -7.37 -0.34 9.24
CA LEU A 69 -7.92 -0.37 10.60
C LEU A 69 -7.34 -1.51 11.44
N PHE A 70 -7.33 -2.73 10.89
CA PHE A 70 -6.84 -3.92 11.59
C PHE A 70 -5.35 -3.84 11.88
N PHE A 71 -4.53 -3.59 10.86
CA PHE A 71 -3.08 -3.53 11.03
C PHE A 71 -2.61 -2.23 11.69
N GLY A 72 -3.36 -1.13 11.56
CA GLY A 72 -3.11 0.09 12.33
C GLY A 72 -3.17 -0.18 13.83
N THR A 73 -4.27 -0.76 14.29
CA THR A 73 -4.42 -1.13 15.72
C THR A 73 -3.43 -2.20 16.17
N LEU A 74 -3.13 -3.16 15.32
CA LEU A 74 -2.14 -4.21 15.59
C LEU A 74 -0.72 -3.63 15.70
N SER A 75 -0.39 -2.69 14.82
CA SER A 75 0.88 -1.99 14.80
C SER A 75 1.15 -1.25 16.11
N ASP A 76 0.13 -0.58 16.64
CA ASP A 76 0.22 0.15 17.92
C ASP A 76 0.47 -0.81 19.09
N ARG A 77 -0.12 -2.00 19.06
CA ARG A 77 0.09 -3.02 20.09
C ARG A 77 1.47 -3.69 20.02
N ILE A 78 1.95 -3.98 18.81
CA ILE A 78 3.25 -4.64 18.60
C ILE A 78 4.41 -3.65 18.78
N GLY A 79 4.18 -2.35 18.57
CA GLY A 79 5.18 -1.31 18.67
C GLY A 79 6.30 -1.41 17.62
N SER A 80 6.06 -2.08 16.49
CA SER A 80 7.06 -2.29 15.45
C SER A 80 6.51 -2.04 14.03
N ARG A 81 6.54 -0.77 13.61
CA ARG A 81 6.16 -0.35 12.24
C ARG A 81 6.97 -1.07 11.17
N LYS A 82 8.27 -1.26 11.42
CA LYS A 82 9.18 -1.93 10.48
C LYS A 82 8.69 -3.31 10.05
N LYS A 83 8.13 -4.09 10.98
CA LYS A 83 7.63 -5.44 10.65
C LYS A 83 6.47 -5.39 9.68
N LEU A 84 5.53 -4.46 9.88
CA LEU A 84 4.38 -4.29 8.99
C LEU A 84 4.80 -3.84 7.60
N ILE A 85 5.68 -2.84 7.52
CA ILE A 85 6.21 -2.36 6.22
C ILE A 85 6.90 -3.52 5.50
N THR A 86 7.79 -4.26 6.18
CA THR A 86 8.56 -5.32 5.54
C THR A 86 7.67 -6.48 5.09
N TRP A 87 6.85 -7.04 5.98
CA TRP A 87 6.01 -8.18 5.64
C TRP A 87 4.88 -7.79 4.69
N GLY A 88 4.27 -6.63 4.88
CA GLY A 88 3.25 -6.10 3.97
C GLY A 88 3.79 -5.93 2.55
N SER A 89 4.97 -5.31 2.40
CA SER A 89 5.60 -5.12 1.08
C SER A 89 6.02 -6.43 0.41
N ILE A 90 6.54 -7.40 1.16
CA ILE A 90 6.89 -8.72 0.63
C ILE A 90 5.63 -9.44 0.12
N LEU A 91 4.57 -9.48 0.94
CA LEU A 91 3.32 -10.13 0.57
C LEU A 91 2.65 -9.41 -0.58
N TRP A 92 2.61 -8.08 -0.57
CA TRP A 92 2.13 -7.28 -1.69
C TRP A 92 2.86 -7.63 -2.99
N GLY A 93 4.20 -7.67 -2.98
CA GLY A 93 5.01 -8.04 -4.14
C GLY A 93 4.73 -9.47 -4.64
N ILE A 94 4.59 -10.44 -3.73
CA ILE A 94 4.26 -11.84 -4.09
C ILE A 94 2.89 -11.90 -4.77
N PHE A 95 1.87 -11.24 -4.21
CA PHE A 95 0.53 -11.24 -4.80
C PHE A 95 0.44 -10.42 -6.09
N THR A 96 1.25 -9.38 -6.25
CA THR A 96 1.39 -8.64 -7.52
C THR A 96 1.94 -9.56 -8.61
N ILE A 97 2.96 -10.36 -8.30
CA ILE A 97 3.50 -11.36 -9.24
C ILE A 97 2.44 -12.43 -9.54
N ALA A 98 1.75 -12.93 -8.52
CA ALA A 98 0.68 -13.92 -8.71
C ALA A 98 -0.45 -13.37 -9.58
N PHE A 99 -0.83 -12.09 -9.40
CA PHE A 99 -1.79 -11.42 -10.28
C PHE A 99 -1.30 -11.37 -11.74
N GLY A 100 -0.03 -11.01 -11.97
CA GLY A 100 0.57 -11.01 -13.32
C GLY A 100 0.58 -12.39 -13.96
N LEU A 101 0.76 -13.45 -13.17
CA LEU A 101 0.74 -14.84 -13.67
C LEU A 101 -0.65 -15.30 -14.12
N THR A 102 -1.72 -14.63 -13.77
CA THR A 102 -3.08 -14.94 -14.25
C THR A 102 -3.18 -14.84 -15.78
N HIS A 103 -2.33 -14.01 -16.40
CA HIS A 103 -2.22 -13.95 -17.86
C HIS A 103 -1.90 -15.31 -18.50
N TYR A 104 -1.00 -16.08 -17.90
CA TYR A 104 -0.63 -17.42 -18.40
C TYR A 104 -1.69 -18.49 -18.12
N LEU A 105 -2.58 -18.24 -17.17
CA LEU A 105 -3.73 -19.12 -16.90
C LEU A 105 -4.91 -18.84 -17.82
N ARG A 106 -4.82 -17.81 -18.65
CA ARG A 106 -5.87 -17.37 -19.58
C ARG A 106 -6.44 -18.53 -20.39
N ASP A 107 -5.58 -19.35 -20.99
CA ASP A 107 -6.01 -20.43 -21.87
C ASP A 107 -6.72 -21.56 -21.12
N SER A 108 -6.45 -21.73 -19.83
CA SER A 108 -7.05 -22.76 -18.97
C SER A 108 -8.35 -22.31 -18.30
N ILE A 109 -8.46 -21.02 -17.98
CA ILE A 109 -9.59 -20.44 -17.22
C ILE A 109 -10.62 -19.78 -18.15
N TYR A 110 -10.23 -19.47 -19.37
CA TYR A 110 -10.98 -18.60 -20.30
C TYR A 110 -12.33 -19.15 -20.77
N ASN A 111 -12.61 -20.43 -20.58
CA ASN A 111 -13.91 -21.02 -20.93
C ASN A 111 -15.06 -20.59 -19.99
N ASP A 112 -14.73 -19.98 -18.83
CA ASP A 112 -15.72 -19.49 -17.88
C ASP A 112 -15.39 -18.05 -17.47
N VAL A 113 -16.08 -17.09 -18.10
CA VAL A 113 -15.92 -15.65 -17.86
C VAL A 113 -16.16 -15.29 -16.39
N MET A 114 -17.06 -16.00 -15.72
CA MET A 114 -17.37 -15.75 -14.31
C MET A 114 -16.20 -16.19 -13.41
N LEU A 115 -15.61 -17.34 -13.68
CA LEU A 115 -14.48 -17.88 -12.92
C LEU A 115 -13.25 -16.96 -13.05
N VAL A 116 -12.98 -16.48 -14.27
CA VAL A 116 -11.91 -15.50 -14.53
C VAL A 116 -12.15 -14.22 -13.73
N GLY A 117 -13.35 -13.65 -13.81
CA GLY A 117 -13.69 -12.43 -13.08
C GLY A 117 -13.50 -12.57 -11.57
N VAL A 118 -14.00 -13.65 -10.99
CA VAL A 118 -13.87 -13.94 -9.53
C VAL A 118 -12.40 -14.11 -9.15
N THR A 119 -11.60 -14.82 -9.94
CA THR A 119 -10.18 -15.06 -9.64
C THR A 119 -9.39 -13.75 -9.64
N ILE A 120 -9.65 -12.87 -10.60
CA ILE A 120 -8.96 -11.60 -10.72
C ILE A 120 -9.37 -10.65 -9.59
N VAL A 121 -10.67 -10.53 -9.30
CA VAL A 121 -11.16 -9.71 -8.17
C VAL A 121 -10.58 -10.21 -6.84
N ALA A 122 -10.51 -11.54 -6.64
CA ALA A 122 -9.93 -12.10 -5.42
C ALA A 122 -8.41 -11.80 -5.32
N ALA A 123 -7.66 -11.97 -6.40
CA ALA A 123 -6.23 -11.71 -6.42
C ALA A 123 -5.91 -10.23 -6.14
N ASP A 124 -6.64 -9.31 -6.78
CA ASP A 124 -6.52 -7.87 -6.57
C ASP A 124 -6.89 -7.46 -5.13
N THR A 125 -7.99 -8.01 -4.61
CA THR A 125 -8.44 -7.75 -3.23
C THR A 125 -7.38 -8.17 -2.19
N ILE A 126 -6.76 -9.35 -2.36
CA ILE A 126 -5.70 -9.84 -1.47
C ILE A 126 -4.44 -8.98 -1.60
N MET A 127 -4.08 -8.62 -2.82
CA MET A 127 -2.93 -7.77 -3.09
C MET A 127 -3.09 -6.39 -2.45
N SER A 128 -4.23 -5.73 -2.65
CA SER A 128 -4.55 -4.42 -2.08
C SER A 128 -4.62 -4.47 -0.54
N PHE A 129 -5.08 -5.58 0.03
CA PHE A 129 -5.08 -5.79 1.49
C PHE A 129 -3.66 -5.72 2.08
N PHE A 130 -2.67 -6.38 1.46
CA PHE A 130 -1.29 -6.33 1.92
C PHE A 130 -0.58 -5.03 1.54
N GLY A 131 -0.95 -4.40 0.43
CA GLY A 131 -0.49 -3.06 0.06
C GLY A 131 -0.87 -2.02 1.11
N SER A 132 -2.11 -2.04 1.57
CA SER A 132 -2.60 -1.17 2.66
C SER A 132 -1.94 -1.48 4.01
N MET A 133 -1.66 -2.76 4.32
CA MET A 133 -0.88 -3.13 5.50
C MET A 133 0.51 -2.46 5.50
N ALA A 134 1.19 -2.46 4.35
CA ALA A 134 2.52 -1.85 4.23
C ALA A 134 2.46 -0.32 4.27
N ASN A 135 1.56 0.28 3.49
CA ASN A 135 1.48 1.73 3.30
C ASN A 135 0.66 2.42 4.38
N ASP A 136 -0.62 2.08 4.51
CA ASP A 136 -1.53 2.84 5.37
C ASP A 136 -1.25 2.56 6.84
N ALA A 137 -1.14 1.28 7.20
CA ALA A 137 -0.91 0.89 8.58
C ALA A 137 0.57 0.94 8.99
N GLY A 138 1.50 0.71 8.05
CA GLY A 138 2.93 0.68 8.33
C GLY A 138 3.63 2.01 8.08
N TYR A 139 3.72 2.40 6.82
CA TYR A 139 4.50 3.57 6.39
C TYR A 139 3.92 4.89 6.91
N ASN A 140 2.60 5.10 6.78
CA ASN A 140 1.95 6.32 7.24
C ASN A 140 2.09 6.50 8.75
N ALA A 141 1.93 5.42 9.53
CA ALA A 141 2.15 5.47 10.96
C ALA A 141 3.64 5.69 11.32
N TRP A 142 4.57 5.11 10.55
CA TRP A 142 5.99 5.30 10.79
C TRP A 142 6.45 6.75 10.58
N TYR A 143 6.03 7.41 9.50
CA TYR A 143 6.39 8.81 9.31
C TYR A 143 5.67 9.73 10.31
N ALA A 144 4.44 9.41 10.70
CA ALA A 144 3.72 10.16 11.73
C ALA A 144 4.44 10.08 13.09
N ASP A 145 5.00 8.92 13.46
CA ASP A 145 5.79 8.75 14.68
C ASP A 145 7.10 9.57 14.66
N MET A 146 7.58 10.00 13.48
CA MET A 146 8.77 10.85 13.32
C MET A 146 8.46 12.35 13.34
N MET A 147 7.18 12.73 13.25
CA MET A 147 6.78 14.14 13.27
C MET A 147 6.92 14.74 14.66
N ASP A 148 7.51 15.92 14.70
CA ASP A 148 7.53 16.80 15.87
C ASP A 148 7.21 18.24 15.46
N ASP A 149 7.07 19.16 16.42
CA ASP A 149 6.74 20.57 16.14
C ASP A 149 7.77 21.28 15.24
N SER A 150 8.99 20.74 15.13
CA SER A 150 10.09 21.36 14.35
C SER A 150 10.18 20.86 12.93
N ASN A 151 9.67 19.66 12.63
CA ASN A 151 9.82 18.98 11.33
C ASN A 151 8.50 18.61 10.66
N SER A 152 7.36 18.78 11.36
CA SER A 152 6.03 18.38 10.85
C SER A 152 5.70 19.00 9.51
N GLY A 153 6.07 20.26 9.27
CA GLY A 153 5.86 20.91 7.97
C GLY A 153 6.66 20.27 6.83
N GLN A 154 7.90 19.86 7.09
CA GLN A 154 8.76 19.22 6.08
C GLN A 154 8.30 17.79 5.77
N ILE A 155 8.03 16.99 6.80
CA ILE A 155 7.52 15.62 6.63
C ILE A 155 6.14 15.66 5.99
N GLY A 156 5.26 16.56 6.44
CA GLY A 156 3.93 16.73 5.88
C GLY A 156 3.97 17.14 4.39
N ALA A 157 4.88 18.04 4.00
CA ALA A 157 5.07 18.42 2.60
C ALA A 157 5.53 17.22 1.75
N VAL A 158 6.49 16.42 2.23
CA VAL A 158 6.94 15.22 1.54
C VAL A 158 5.80 14.20 1.46
N ALA A 159 5.11 13.93 2.57
CA ALA A 159 3.99 13.01 2.59
C ALA A 159 2.83 13.44 1.68
N ALA A 160 2.58 14.74 1.54
CA ALA A 160 1.55 15.28 0.66
C ALA A 160 1.91 15.26 -0.84
N THR A 161 3.21 15.25 -1.17
CA THR A 161 3.67 15.19 -2.57
C THR A 161 3.80 13.76 -3.09
N LEU A 162 3.86 12.77 -2.22
CA LEU A 162 3.98 11.37 -2.61
C LEU A 162 2.63 10.73 -2.99
N PRO A 163 1.50 10.96 -2.31
CA PRO A 163 0.20 10.44 -2.73
C PRO A 163 -0.44 11.39 -3.76
N VAL A 164 -0.55 10.94 -4.98
CA VAL A 164 -1.37 11.60 -6.03
C VAL A 164 -2.49 10.65 -6.43
#